data_87e8af970d745f137e3d5aaf95915c59
#
_entry.id   87e8af970d745f137e3d5aaf95915c59
#
_cell.length_a   1.000
_cell.length_b   1.000
_cell.length_c   1.000
_cell.angle_alpha   90.00
_cell.angle_beta   90.00
_cell.angle_gamma   90.00
#
_symmetry.space_group_name_H-M   'P 1'
#
loop_
_entity.id
_entity.type
_entity.pdbx_description
1 polymer ?
#
loop_
_entity_poly.entity_id
_entity_poly.type
_entity_poly.pdbx_seq_one_letter_code
_entity_poly.pdbx_strand_id
1 'polypeptide(L)'
;MKNILSKGQLSILIVLGILILDQVIKIEVKTNMFYNESIHITDWFYLRFIENPGMAFGMQIVPKAIQTIARTIFAIAIGWYIVILIKAKYKRGYIACISLILAGAIGNIIDSIFYGVIFSKCTPAEISTFVPIGEGYTGWLHGKVVDMFYFPLFEFNWPGWMPFIGGDNFVFFSPVFNLADA
;
A
#
# COMPACT_ATOMS: atom_id res chain seq x y z
N MET A 1 25.40 -26.02 -4.87
CA MET A 1 25.25 -24.91 -5.86
C MET A 1 25.84 -23.63 -5.29
N LYS A 2 26.78 -22.98 -5.98
CA LYS A 2 27.28 -21.64 -5.57
C LYS A 2 26.13 -20.65 -5.72
N ASN A 3 25.82 -19.90 -4.66
CA ASN A 3 24.84 -18.83 -4.75
C ASN A 3 25.38 -17.73 -5.69
N ILE A 4 24.65 -17.40 -6.74
CA ILE A 4 25.01 -16.40 -7.75
C ILE A 4 25.06 -15.00 -7.13
N LEU A 5 24.17 -14.70 -6.17
CA LEU A 5 24.05 -13.39 -5.51
C LEU A 5 24.51 -13.43 -4.07
N SER A 6 25.17 -12.38 -3.60
CA SER A 6 25.37 -12.14 -2.16
C SER A 6 24.04 -11.87 -1.45
N LYS A 7 24.00 -11.97 -0.12
CA LYS A 7 22.78 -11.66 0.67
C LYS A 7 22.36 -10.21 0.54
N GLY A 8 23.34 -9.28 0.43
CA GLY A 8 23.04 -7.87 0.21
C GLY A 8 22.48 -7.59 -1.17
N GLN A 9 23.05 -8.20 -2.23
CA GLN A 9 22.51 -8.08 -3.58
C GLN A 9 21.09 -8.66 -3.68
N LEU A 10 20.82 -9.79 -3.03
CA LEU A 10 19.48 -10.37 -2.96
C LEU A 10 18.48 -9.40 -2.32
N SER A 11 18.84 -8.81 -1.16
CA SER A 11 17.99 -7.84 -0.46
C SER A 11 17.68 -6.61 -1.33
N ILE A 12 18.71 -6.03 -1.96
CA ILE A 12 18.55 -4.86 -2.84
C ILE A 12 17.64 -5.21 -4.04
N LEU A 13 17.84 -6.36 -4.69
CA LEU A 13 17.03 -6.76 -5.83
C LEU A 13 15.56 -6.99 -5.45
N ILE A 14 15.30 -7.59 -4.27
CA ILE A 14 13.93 -7.75 -3.76
C ILE A 14 13.30 -6.39 -3.52
N VAL A 15 13.97 -5.51 -2.79
CA VAL A 15 13.42 -4.18 -2.46
C VAL A 15 13.13 -3.39 -3.73
N LEU A 16 14.10 -3.27 -4.64
CA LEU A 16 13.91 -2.52 -5.89
C LEU A 16 12.85 -3.15 -6.79
N GLY A 17 12.84 -4.47 -6.94
CA GLY A 17 11.86 -5.15 -7.79
C GLY A 17 10.43 -4.96 -7.30
N ILE A 18 10.18 -5.12 -6.00
CA ILE A 18 8.85 -4.90 -5.42
C ILE A 18 8.46 -3.43 -5.50
N LEU A 19 9.37 -2.48 -5.20
CA LEU A 19 9.08 -1.05 -5.29
C LEU A 19 8.71 -0.63 -6.70
N ILE A 20 9.45 -1.06 -7.71
CA ILE A 20 9.15 -0.73 -9.10
C ILE A 20 7.77 -1.27 -9.47
N LEU A 21 7.49 -2.53 -9.15
CA LEU A 21 6.22 -3.15 -9.46
C LEU A 21 5.05 -2.47 -8.74
N ASP A 22 5.20 -2.19 -7.44
CA ASP A 22 4.20 -1.50 -6.63
C ASP A 22 3.88 -0.12 -7.20
N GLN A 23 4.92 0.70 -7.47
CA GLN A 23 4.74 2.05 -7.97
C GLN A 23 4.17 2.10 -9.39
N VAL A 24 4.56 1.16 -10.27
CA VAL A 24 3.97 1.05 -11.61
C VAL A 24 2.48 0.77 -11.50
N ILE A 25 2.07 -0.23 -10.71
CA ILE A 25 0.65 -0.58 -10.56
C ILE A 25 -0.13 0.59 -9.94
N LYS A 26 0.41 1.24 -8.90
CA LYS A 26 -0.24 2.38 -8.23
C LYS A 26 -0.42 3.58 -9.15
N ILE A 27 0.59 3.91 -9.96
CA ILE A 27 0.51 5.00 -10.94
C ILE A 27 -0.52 4.67 -12.01
N GLU A 28 -0.51 3.45 -12.57
CA GLU A 28 -1.49 3.01 -13.57
C GLU A 28 -2.92 3.09 -13.03
N VAL A 29 -3.17 2.58 -11.83
CA VAL A 29 -4.49 2.68 -11.20
C VAL A 29 -4.90 4.13 -10.99
N LYS A 30 -4.01 4.96 -10.44
CA LYS A 30 -4.31 6.35 -10.11
C LYS A 30 -4.57 7.24 -11.33
N THR A 31 -3.91 6.95 -12.46
CA THR A 31 -4.01 7.76 -13.69
C THR A 31 -4.97 7.21 -14.74
N ASN A 32 -5.60 6.06 -14.48
CA ASN A 32 -6.53 5.43 -15.42
C ASN A 32 -7.89 5.06 -14.81
N MET A 33 -8.06 5.16 -13.48
CA MET A 33 -9.31 4.84 -12.81
C MET A 33 -9.90 6.04 -12.07
N PHE A 34 -11.23 6.13 -12.03
CA PHE A 34 -11.94 7.08 -11.19
C PHE A 34 -11.89 6.65 -9.73
N TYR A 35 -11.96 7.61 -8.81
CA TYR A 35 -12.01 7.30 -7.38
C TYR A 35 -13.25 6.44 -7.04
N ASN A 36 -13.06 5.34 -6.33
CA ASN A 36 -14.04 4.29 -6.03
C ASN A 36 -14.49 3.43 -7.22
N GLU A 37 -13.89 3.60 -8.40
CA GLU A 37 -14.16 2.68 -9.51
C GLU A 37 -13.75 1.26 -9.14
N SER A 38 -14.55 0.28 -9.59
CA SER A 38 -14.31 -1.14 -9.33
C SER A 38 -14.45 -1.92 -10.63
N ILE A 39 -13.37 -2.58 -11.05
CA ILE A 39 -13.33 -3.46 -12.21
C ILE A 39 -13.44 -4.90 -11.70
N HIS A 40 -14.46 -5.62 -12.16
CA HIS A 40 -14.64 -7.05 -11.86
C HIS A 40 -13.63 -7.89 -12.65
N ILE A 41 -12.82 -8.67 -11.96
CA ILE A 41 -11.85 -9.60 -12.57
C ILE A 41 -12.35 -11.04 -12.44
N THR A 42 -12.75 -11.44 -11.24
CA THR A 42 -13.40 -12.72 -10.94
C THR A 42 -14.42 -12.51 -9.81
N ASP A 43 -15.25 -13.51 -9.50
CA ASP A 43 -16.27 -13.42 -8.44
C ASP A 43 -15.71 -13.14 -7.04
N TRP A 44 -14.41 -13.42 -6.83
CA TRP A 44 -13.71 -13.23 -5.57
C TRP A 44 -12.56 -12.21 -5.65
N PHE A 45 -12.35 -11.54 -6.81
CA PHE A 45 -11.29 -10.56 -6.99
C PHE A 45 -11.76 -9.39 -7.86
N TYR A 46 -11.61 -8.19 -7.31
CA TYR A 46 -11.88 -6.91 -7.98
C TYR A 46 -10.65 -6.01 -7.90
N LEU A 47 -10.43 -5.22 -8.94
CA LEU A 47 -9.53 -4.08 -8.90
C LEU A 47 -10.36 -2.86 -8.52
N ARG A 48 -10.22 -2.35 -7.29
CA ARG A 48 -11.01 -1.23 -6.76
C ARG A 48 -10.10 -0.10 -6.31
N PHE A 49 -10.16 1.05 -6.97
CA PHE A 49 -9.32 2.18 -6.64
C PHE A 49 -9.82 2.92 -5.40
N ILE A 50 -8.99 2.96 -4.35
CA ILE A 50 -9.24 3.73 -3.13
C ILE A 50 -7.98 4.53 -2.77
N GLU A 51 -8.17 5.75 -2.28
CA GLU A 51 -7.12 6.56 -1.66
C GLU A 51 -7.20 6.47 -0.13
N ASN A 52 -6.23 5.81 0.47
CA ASN A 52 -6.15 5.60 1.91
C ASN A 52 -5.31 6.71 2.57
N PRO A 53 -5.88 7.54 3.45
CA PRO A 53 -5.11 8.54 4.19
C PRO A 53 -4.14 7.92 5.23
N GLY A 54 -3.97 6.60 5.20
CA GLY A 54 -3.05 5.87 6.08
C GLY A 54 -3.68 5.40 7.38
N MET A 55 -4.98 5.19 7.36
CA MET A 55 -5.75 4.72 8.51
C MET A 55 -6.02 3.23 8.44
N ALA A 56 -5.87 2.55 9.56
CA ALA A 56 -6.49 1.26 9.74
C ALA A 56 -7.93 1.48 10.22
N PHE A 57 -8.90 0.84 9.55
CA PHE A 57 -10.33 0.87 9.95
C PHE A 57 -10.96 2.27 10.04
N GLY A 58 -10.50 3.25 9.25
CA GLY A 58 -11.14 4.57 9.18
C GLY A 58 -10.88 5.54 10.34
N MET A 59 -10.00 5.20 11.30
CA MET A 59 -9.71 6.05 12.45
C MET A 59 -8.51 6.97 12.23
N GLN A 60 -8.73 8.29 12.19
CA GLN A 60 -7.65 9.32 12.18
C GLN A 60 -7.25 9.68 13.62
N ILE A 61 -6.39 8.90 14.22
CA ILE A 61 -5.91 9.16 15.59
C ILE A 61 -4.72 10.14 15.58
N VAL A 62 -3.91 10.13 14.51
CA VAL A 62 -2.65 10.90 14.42
C VAL A 62 -2.60 11.66 13.10
N PRO A 63 -2.10 12.92 13.08
CA PRO A 63 -1.90 13.68 11.84
C PRO A 63 -1.05 12.93 10.82
N LYS A 64 -1.42 13.01 9.53
CA LYS A 64 -0.80 12.25 8.43
C LYS A 64 0.72 12.44 8.36
N ALA A 65 1.21 13.66 8.51
CA ALA A 65 2.66 13.94 8.48
C ALA A 65 3.42 13.20 9.58
N ILE A 66 2.88 13.14 10.81
CA ILE A 66 3.48 12.41 11.92
C ILE A 66 3.52 10.91 11.62
N GLN A 67 2.45 10.35 11.05
CA GLN A 67 2.41 8.95 10.62
C GLN A 67 3.48 8.67 9.55
N THR A 68 3.62 9.56 8.56
CA THR A 68 4.62 9.41 7.49
C THR A 68 6.03 9.45 8.05
N ILE A 69 6.33 10.38 8.97
CA ILE A 69 7.64 10.46 9.65
C ILE A 69 7.91 9.19 10.46
N ALA A 70 6.94 8.74 11.27
CA ALA A 70 7.09 7.54 12.08
C ALA A 70 7.35 6.29 11.22
N ARG A 71 6.61 6.11 10.12
CA ARG A 71 6.83 5.01 9.16
C ARG A 71 8.22 5.10 8.53
N THR A 72 8.71 6.30 8.20
CA THR A 72 10.05 6.51 7.64
C THR A 72 11.14 6.10 8.63
N ILE A 73 11.02 6.50 9.90
CA ILE A 73 11.95 6.10 10.95
C ILE A 73 11.96 4.56 11.11
N PHE A 74 10.78 3.94 11.09
CA PHE A 74 10.64 2.48 11.19
C PHE A 74 11.26 1.76 9.98
N ALA A 75 11.07 2.26 8.76
CA ALA A 75 11.71 1.71 7.56
C ALA A 75 13.25 1.81 7.63
N ILE A 76 13.80 2.91 8.13
CA ILE A 76 15.24 3.06 8.36
C ILE A 76 15.74 2.01 9.37
N ALA A 77 15.00 1.79 10.45
CA ALA A 77 15.35 0.78 11.45
C ALA A 77 15.31 -0.65 10.87
N ILE A 78 14.35 -0.97 10.02
CA ILE A 78 14.29 -2.27 9.30
C ILE A 78 15.50 -2.39 8.36
N GLY A 79 15.84 -1.35 7.61
CA GLY A 79 17.03 -1.35 6.74
C GLY A 79 18.32 -1.59 7.52
N TRP A 80 18.47 -0.93 8.66
CA TRP A 80 19.59 -1.18 9.59
C TRP A 80 19.60 -2.62 10.11
N TYR A 81 18.45 -3.15 10.48
CA TYR A 81 18.32 -4.54 10.92
C TYR A 81 18.73 -5.55 9.84
N ILE A 82 18.39 -5.31 8.57
CA ILE A 82 18.87 -6.14 7.44
C ILE A 82 20.39 -6.17 7.39
N VAL A 83 21.09 -5.04 7.58
CA VAL A 83 22.57 -4.98 7.62
C VAL A 83 23.12 -5.84 8.76
N ILE A 84 22.49 -5.81 9.94
CA ILE A 84 22.87 -6.66 11.08
C ILE A 84 22.70 -8.14 10.72
N LEU A 85 21.57 -8.53 10.14
CA LEU A 85 21.29 -9.91 9.72
C LEU A 85 22.29 -10.44 8.70
N ILE A 86 22.69 -9.59 7.73
CA ILE A 86 23.70 -9.94 6.73
C ILE A 86 25.05 -10.17 7.40
N LYS A 87 25.50 -9.27 8.30
CA LYS A 87 26.75 -9.39 9.04
C LYS A 87 26.77 -10.63 9.95
N ALA A 88 25.66 -10.92 10.62
CA ALA A 88 25.48 -12.10 11.47
C ALA A 88 25.24 -13.40 10.69
N LYS A 89 25.30 -13.35 9.34
CA LYS A 89 25.19 -14.51 8.42
C LYS A 89 23.88 -15.28 8.52
N TYR A 90 22.77 -14.63 8.88
CA TYR A 90 21.44 -15.27 8.93
C TYR A 90 21.06 -15.93 7.60
N LYS A 91 20.04 -16.82 7.63
CA LYS A 91 19.55 -17.55 6.47
C LYS A 91 19.01 -16.58 5.40
N ARG A 92 19.25 -16.90 4.11
CA ARG A 92 18.81 -16.06 2.96
C ARG A 92 17.31 -15.83 2.94
N GLY A 93 16.50 -16.87 3.22
CA GLY A 93 15.05 -16.75 3.26
C GLY A 93 14.57 -15.73 4.30
N TYR A 94 15.18 -15.73 5.48
CA TYR A 94 14.83 -14.74 6.53
C TYR A 94 15.16 -13.30 6.09
N ILE A 95 16.34 -13.09 5.50
CA ILE A 95 16.72 -11.78 4.95
C ILE A 95 15.75 -11.36 3.83
N ALA A 96 15.34 -12.30 2.96
CA ALA A 96 14.36 -12.03 1.90
C ALA A 96 13.00 -11.59 2.47
N CYS A 97 12.48 -12.26 3.51
CA CYS A 97 11.23 -11.86 4.16
C CYS A 97 11.30 -10.44 4.76
N ILE A 98 12.39 -10.11 5.48
CA ILE A 98 12.56 -8.77 6.04
C ILE A 98 12.74 -7.72 4.93
N SER A 99 13.35 -8.09 3.79
CA SER A 99 13.47 -7.20 2.62
C SER A 99 12.12 -6.94 1.95
N LEU A 100 11.21 -7.92 1.91
CA LEU A 100 9.83 -7.72 1.44
C LEU A 100 9.08 -6.74 2.34
N ILE A 101 9.19 -6.89 3.67
CA ILE A 101 8.57 -5.96 4.63
C ILE A 101 9.13 -4.54 4.44
N LEU A 102 10.44 -4.41 4.23
CA LEU A 102 11.05 -3.09 3.96
C LEU A 102 10.52 -2.49 2.65
N ALA A 103 10.41 -3.29 1.59
CA ALA A 103 9.88 -2.84 0.30
C ALA A 103 8.45 -2.32 0.44
N GLY A 104 7.58 -3.05 1.12
CA GLY A 104 6.21 -2.63 1.40
C GLY A 104 6.15 -1.32 2.19
N ALA A 105 6.94 -1.22 3.27
CA ALA A 105 7.01 0.02 4.05
C ALA A 105 7.42 1.22 3.19
N ILE A 106 8.48 1.07 2.35
CA ILE A 106 8.97 2.16 1.48
C ILE A 106 7.94 2.50 0.39
N GLY A 107 7.25 1.53 -0.22
CA GLY A 107 6.21 1.76 -1.22
C GLY A 107 5.14 2.73 -0.71
N ASN A 108 4.57 2.45 0.46
CA ASN A 108 3.55 3.30 1.07
C ASN A 108 4.11 4.65 1.59
N ILE A 109 5.40 4.72 1.94
CA ILE A 109 6.06 5.98 2.30
C ILE A 109 6.22 6.87 1.06
N ILE A 110 6.59 6.31 -0.11
CA ILE A 110 6.68 7.06 -1.37
C ILE A 110 5.36 7.76 -1.68
N ASP A 111 4.24 7.03 -1.64
CA ASP A 111 2.92 7.61 -1.85
C ASP A 111 2.66 8.77 -0.87
N SER A 112 2.93 8.51 0.41
CA SER A 112 2.67 9.49 1.48
C SER A 112 3.52 10.76 1.37
N ILE A 113 4.76 10.66 0.87
CA ILE A 113 5.64 11.81 0.70
C ILE A 113 5.31 12.56 -0.58
N PHE A 114 5.17 11.88 -1.72
CA PHE A 114 5.22 12.49 -3.04
C PHE A 114 3.86 12.65 -3.72
N TYR A 115 2.92 11.70 -3.55
CA TYR A 115 1.69 11.70 -4.35
C TYR A 115 0.83 12.94 -4.15
N GLY A 116 0.87 13.54 -2.95
CA GLY A 116 0.19 14.80 -2.67
C GLY A 116 0.62 15.98 -3.53
N VAL A 117 1.90 16.01 -3.92
CA VAL A 117 2.52 17.14 -4.62
C VAL A 117 2.67 16.95 -6.13
N ILE A 118 2.63 15.69 -6.60
CA ILE A 118 2.87 15.36 -8.02
C ILE A 118 1.59 14.97 -8.77
N PHE A 119 0.46 14.73 -8.07
CA PHE A 119 -0.80 14.36 -8.69
C PHE A 119 -1.90 15.36 -8.41
N SER A 120 -2.82 15.55 -9.39
CA SER A 120 -4.07 16.26 -9.19
C SER A 120 -5.04 15.47 -8.30
N LYS A 121 -6.11 16.12 -7.82
CA LYS A 121 -7.15 15.48 -7.04
C LYS A 121 -7.92 14.47 -7.90
N CYS A 122 -8.09 13.25 -7.43
CA CYS A 122 -8.96 12.26 -8.02
C CYS A 122 -10.38 12.35 -7.42
N THR A 123 -11.40 12.25 -8.26
CA THR A 123 -12.81 12.24 -7.86
C THR A 123 -13.57 11.15 -8.62
N PRO A 124 -14.84 10.84 -8.26
CA PRO A 124 -15.67 9.93 -9.07
C PRO A 124 -15.98 10.44 -10.48
N ALA A 125 -15.65 11.71 -10.80
CA ALA A 125 -15.89 12.33 -12.10
C ALA A 125 -14.59 12.74 -12.84
N GLU A 126 -13.44 12.71 -12.14
CA GLU A 126 -12.17 13.15 -12.71
C GLU A 126 -11.04 12.19 -12.32
N ILE A 127 -10.32 11.72 -13.32
CA ILE A 127 -9.12 10.91 -13.15
C ILE A 127 -7.95 11.81 -12.78
N SER A 128 -7.09 11.34 -11.89
CA SER A 128 -5.89 12.06 -11.49
C SER A 128 -4.85 12.09 -12.62
N THR A 129 -4.14 13.21 -12.74
CA THR A 129 -3.04 13.41 -13.69
C THR A 129 -1.80 13.89 -12.98
N PHE A 130 -0.63 13.74 -13.62
CA PHE A 130 0.59 14.39 -13.14
C PHE A 130 0.49 15.90 -13.29
N VAL A 131 0.91 16.61 -12.24
CA VAL A 131 0.92 18.08 -12.20
C VAL A 131 2.28 18.61 -11.75
N PRO A 132 2.64 19.86 -12.07
CA PRO A 132 3.82 20.53 -11.54
C PRO A 132 3.80 20.59 -10.00
N ILE A 133 4.98 20.59 -9.39
CA ILE A 133 5.12 20.75 -7.94
C ILE A 133 4.52 22.10 -7.52
N GLY A 134 3.57 22.07 -6.58
CA GLY A 134 2.80 23.22 -6.14
C GLY A 134 1.35 23.22 -6.60
N GLU A 135 0.99 22.41 -7.60
CA GLU A 135 -0.38 22.22 -8.11
C GLU A 135 -1.00 20.89 -7.67
N GLY A 136 -0.30 20.12 -6.83
CA GLY A 136 -0.79 18.85 -6.30
C GLY A 136 -2.00 18.99 -5.38
N TYR A 137 -2.69 17.88 -5.12
CA TYR A 137 -3.90 17.89 -4.29
C TYR A 137 -3.63 18.15 -2.79
N THR A 138 -2.38 18.05 -2.33
CA THR A 138 -1.96 18.37 -0.96
C THR A 138 -0.44 18.61 -0.91
N GLY A 139 0.08 18.96 0.29
CA GLY A 139 1.52 19.18 0.51
C GLY A 139 2.32 17.90 0.74
N TRP A 140 3.63 18.05 0.89
CA TRP A 140 4.57 16.98 1.24
C TRP A 140 4.14 16.25 2.50
N LEU A 141 4.41 14.94 2.58
CA LEU A 141 4.09 14.06 3.72
C LEU A 141 2.59 13.82 3.96
N HIS A 142 1.71 14.39 3.15
CA HIS A 142 0.26 14.29 3.30
C HIS A 142 -0.40 13.48 2.17
N GLY A 143 0.40 12.90 1.26
CA GLY A 143 -0.11 12.06 0.18
C GLY A 143 -0.87 10.85 0.72
N LYS A 144 -1.92 10.46 0.01
CA LYS A 144 -2.70 9.27 0.33
C LYS A 144 -2.08 8.06 -0.35
N VAL A 145 -2.14 6.91 0.31
CA VAL A 145 -1.71 5.63 -0.23
C VAL A 145 -2.74 5.14 -1.24
N VAL A 146 -2.30 4.63 -2.37
CA VAL A 146 -3.17 4.03 -3.40
C VAL A 146 -3.36 2.56 -3.09
N ASP A 147 -4.61 2.16 -2.83
CA ASP A 147 -5.03 0.78 -2.62
C ASP A 147 -5.93 0.33 -3.77
N MET A 148 -5.83 -0.97 -4.18
CA MET A 148 -6.56 -1.45 -5.34
C MET A 148 -7.02 -2.91 -5.29
N PHE A 149 -6.38 -3.77 -4.52
CA PHE A 149 -6.76 -5.19 -4.48
C PHE A 149 -7.88 -5.41 -3.48
N TYR A 150 -9.01 -5.90 -3.98
CA TYR A 150 -10.21 -6.18 -3.20
C TYR A 150 -10.64 -7.63 -3.39
N PHE A 151 -10.73 -8.38 -2.30
CA PHE A 151 -11.06 -9.80 -2.29
C PHE A 151 -12.27 -10.08 -1.40
N PRO A 152 -13.50 -9.76 -1.83
CA PRO A 152 -14.71 -10.14 -1.11
C PRO A 152 -14.95 -11.66 -1.26
N LEU A 153 -14.42 -12.46 -0.33
CA LEU A 153 -14.43 -13.92 -0.46
C LEU A 153 -15.84 -14.50 -0.34
N PHE A 154 -16.66 -13.94 0.54
CA PHE A 154 -18.11 -14.21 0.62
C PHE A 154 -18.83 -13.08 1.32
N GLU A 155 -20.10 -12.90 0.99
CA GLU A 155 -20.98 -11.92 1.62
C GLU A 155 -22.32 -12.54 1.96
N PHE A 156 -22.92 -12.06 3.04
CA PHE A 156 -24.29 -12.42 3.44
C PHE A 156 -24.91 -11.29 4.27
N ASN A 157 -26.23 -11.28 4.33
CA ASN A 157 -26.95 -10.37 5.22
C ASN A 157 -27.23 -11.06 6.54
N TRP A 158 -26.97 -10.37 7.64
CA TRP A 158 -27.35 -10.85 8.96
C TRP A 158 -28.86 -11.04 9.06
N PRO A 159 -29.33 -12.15 9.66
CA PRO A 159 -30.77 -12.35 9.87
C PRO A 159 -31.40 -11.17 10.60
N GLY A 160 -32.58 -10.71 10.14
CA GLY A 160 -33.22 -9.51 10.69
C GLY A 160 -33.64 -9.60 12.15
N TRP A 161 -33.65 -10.80 12.75
CA TRP A 161 -33.93 -11.00 14.16
C TRP A 161 -32.68 -10.71 15.09
N MET A 162 -31.48 -10.54 14.53
CA MET A 162 -30.28 -10.24 15.34
C MET A 162 -30.31 -8.78 15.82
N PRO A 163 -30.17 -8.55 17.15
CA PRO A 163 -30.11 -7.19 17.68
C PRO A 163 -28.84 -6.48 17.19
N PHE A 164 -28.97 -5.17 16.88
CA PHE A 164 -27.92 -4.23 16.44
C PHE A 164 -27.35 -4.43 15.04
N ILE A 165 -27.37 -5.63 14.47
CA ILE A 165 -26.73 -5.94 13.17
C ILE A 165 -27.70 -6.65 12.20
N GLY A 166 -28.95 -6.90 12.61
CA GLY A 166 -29.95 -7.57 11.77
C GLY A 166 -30.25 -6.80 10.51
N GLY A 167 -30.11 -7.44 9.35
CA GLY A 167 -30.27 -6.83 8.03
C GLY A 167 -29.01 -6.19 7.45
N ASP A 168 -27.95 -6.00 8.23
CA ASP A 168 -26.69 -5.47 7.74
C ASP A 168 -25.98 -6.46 6.81
N ASN A 169 -25.33 -5.94 5.77
CA ASN A 169 -24.50 -6.74 4.88
C ASN A 169 -23.14 -6.98 5.55
N PHE A 170 -22.73 -8.24 5.60
CA PHE A 170 -21.41 -8.65 6.04
C PHE A 170 -20.60 -9.15 4.85
N VAL A 171 -19.42 -8.54 4.65
CA VAL A 171 -18.45 -8.96 3.64
C VAL A 171 -17.20 -9.49 4.37
N PHE A 172 -16.93 -10.77 4.14
CA PHE A 172 -15.69 -11.36 4.67
C PHE A 172 -14.50 -10.93 3.82
N PHE A 173 -13.49 -10.38 4.47
CA PHE A 173 -12.30 -9.76 3.89
C PHE A 173 -12.64 -8.50 3.06
N SER A 174 -13.25 -7.52 3.72
CA SER A 174 -13.63 -6.24 3.12
C SER A 174 -12.51 -5.21 2.90
N PRO A 175 -11.30 -5.29 3.51
CA PRO A 175 -10.25 -4.31 3.25
C PRO A 175 -9.75 -4.35 1.80
N VAL A 176 -9.53 -3.16 1.25
CA VAL A 176 -8.78 -2.97 0.01
C VAL A 176 -7.33 -2.69 0.37
N PHE A 177 -6.38 -3.30 -0.32
CA PHE A 177 -4.95 -3.16 -0.05
C PHE A 177 -4.15 -3.08 -1.36
N ASN A 178 -2.86 -2.82 -1.27
CA ASN A 178 -1.95 -2.73 -2.41
C ASN A 178 -0.84 -3.79 -2.35
N LEU A 179 0.05 -3.79 -3.36
CA LEU A 179 1.14 -4.77 -3.42
C LEU A 179 2.14 -4.61 -2.26
N ALA A 180 2.29 -3.40 -1.73
CA ALA A 180 3.19 -3.12 -0.61
C ALA A 180 2.70 -3.71 0.72
N ASP A 181 1.39 -4.00 0.83
CA ASP A 181 0.75 -4.57 2.02
C ASP A 181 0.65 -6.11 1.98
N ALA A 182 0.94 -6.74 0.81
CA ALA A 182 0.76 -8.17 0.52
C ALA A 182 1.87 -9.11 1.06
#